data_41e3661de1ebc70bf44311b9cf89fed7
#
_entry.id   41e3661de1ebc70bf44311b9cf89fed7
#
_cell.length_a   1.000
_cell.length_b   1.000
_cell.length_c   1.000
_cell.angle_alpha   90.00
_cell.angle_beta   90.00
_cell.angle_gamma   90.00
#
_symmetry.space_group_name_H-M   'P 1'
#
loop_
_entity.id
_entity.type
_entity.pdbx_description
1 polymer ?
#
loop_
_entity_poly.entity_id
_entity_poly.type
_entity_poly.pdbx_seq_one_letter_code
_entity_poly.pdbx_strand_id
1 'polypeptide(L)'
;MPTGVILADFTDQGRRAIKDSPKRAEAAKAEAAKLGVKIKDLSYTPGGPHDIAMIVEAEGPEPIHKFMASEQAKGNVKMKFVRTFSIEEMRKML
;
A
#
# COMPACT_ATOMS: atom_id res chain seq x y z
N MET A 1 13.27 10.93 -1.39
CA MET A 1 12.60 9.70 -1.84
C MET A 1 11.09 9.86 -1.76
N PRO A 2 10.36 9.54 -2.83
CA PRO A 2 8.91 9.65 -2.79
C PRO A 2 8.31 8.76 -1.71
N THR A 3 7.40 9.35 -0.97
CA THR A 3 6.63 8.65 0.05
C THR A 3 5.16 8.80 -0.26
N GLY A 4 4.36 7.92 0.29
CA GLY A 4 2.93 8.02 0.13
C GLY A 4 2.19 7.00 0.98
N VAL A 5 0.89 7.07 0.86
CA VAL A 5 -0.02 6.15 1.54
C VAL A 5 -0.73 5.32 0.49
N ILE A 6 -0.73 4.00 0.67
CA ILE A 6 -1.57 3.12 -0.12
C ILE A 6 -2.77 2.77 0.75
N LEU A 7 -3.96 3.02 0.21
CA LEU A 7 -5.22 2.66 0.85
C LEU A 7 -5.77 1.46 0.10
N ALA A 8 -6.06 0.38 0.82
CA ALA A 8 -6.51 -0.86 0.21
C ALA A 8 -7.87 -1.26 0.76
N ASP A 9 -8.71 -1.76 -0.14
CA ASP A 9 -10.03 -2.29 0.21
C ASP A 9 -10.10 -3.75 -0.22
N PHE A 10 -10.66 -4.59 0.63
CA PHE A 10 -10.87 -5.98 0.27
C PHE A 10 -11.90 -6.09 -0.85
N THR A 11 -11.63 -6.96 -1.81
CA THR A 11 -12.63 -7.44 -2.75
C THR A 11 -13.50 -8.48 -2.04
N ASP A 12 -14.55 -8.95 -2.71
CA ASP A 12 -15.36 -10.05 -2.17
C ASP A 12 -14.50 -11.28 -1.93
N GLN A 13 -13.59 -11.58 -2.86
CA GLN A 13 -12.67 -12.70 -2.71
C GLN A 13 -11.78 -12.54 -1.48
N GLY A 14 -11.19 -11.36 -1.30
CA GLY A 14 -10.32 -11.10 -0.15
C GLY A 14 -11.08 -11.15 1.17
N ARG A 15 -12.31 -10.65 1.16
CA ARG A 15 -13.15 -10.64 2.36
C ARG A 15 -13.56 -12.04 2.77
N ARG A 16 -13.89 -12.90 1.80
CA ARG A 16 -14.23 -14.31 2.09
C ARG A 16 -13.06 -15.06 2.72
N ALA A 17 -11.83 -14.70 2.39
CA ALA A 17 -10.62 -15.32 2.93
C ALA A 17 -9.89 -14.38 3.91
N ILE A 18 -10.64 -13.60 4.68
CA ILE A 18 -10.07 -12.56 5.53
C ILE A 18 -9.13 -13.12 6.60
N LYS A 19 -9.37 -14.33 7.06
CA LYS A 19 -8.51 -14.96 8.07
C LYS A 19 -7.07 -15.15 7.57
N ASP A 20 -6.87 -15.23 6.26
CA ASP A 20 -5.56 -15.36 5.65
C ASP A 20 -4.89 -14.00 5.40
N SER A 21 -5.61 -12.90 5.65
CA SER A 21 -5.10 -11.56 5.35
C SER A 21 -3.77 -11.24 6.03
N PRO A 22 -3.56 -11.55 7.33
CA PRO A 22 -2.27 -11.26 7.95
C PRO A 22 -1.12 -11.97 7.24
N LYS A 23 -1.33 -13.20 6.79
CA LYS A 23 -0.33 -13.96 6.05
C LYS A 23 -0.06 -13.33 4.68
N ARG A 24 -1.12 -12.89 4.00
CA ARG A 24 -1.00 -12.17 2.73
C ARG A 24 -0.26 -10.85 2.91
N ALA A 25 -0.52 -10.15 4.03
CA ALA A 25 0.15 -8.90 4.33
C ALA A 25 1.66 -9.09 4.51
N GLU A 26 2.08 -10.15 5.20
CA GLU A 26 3.50 -10.46 5.36
C GLU A 26 4.14 -10.78 4.01
N ALA A 27 3.45 -11.54 3.18
CA ALA A 27 3.93 -11.86 1.83
C ALA A 27 4.04 -10.60 0.96
N ALA A 28 3.09 -9.68 1.10
CA ALA A 28 3.10 -8.42 0.37
C ALA A 28 4.30 -7.56 0.75
N LYS A 29 4.64 -7.51 2.04
CA LYS A 29 5.83 -6.78 2.49
C LYS A 29 7.10 -7.33 1.85
N ALA A 30 7.22 -8.65 1.79
CA ALA A 30 8.38 -9.29 1.19
C ALA A 30 8.46 -9.02 -0.32
N GLU A 31 7.33 -9.07 -1.00
CA GLU A 31 7.26 -8.77 -2.44
C GLU A 31 7.58 -7.31 -2.72
N ALA A 32 7.04 -6.41 -1.90
CA ALA A 32 7.33 -4.98 -2.03
C ALA A 32 8.83 -4.71 -1.95
N ALA A 33 9.50 -5.33 -0.99
CA ALA A 33 10.95 -5.16 -0.83
C ALA A 33 11.70 -5.59 -2.09
N LYS A 34 11.29 -6.69 -2.71
CA LYS A 34 11.90 -7.17 -3.95
C LYS A 34 11.70 -6.20 -5.11
N LEU A 35 10.62 -5.45 -5.10
CA LEU A 35 10.30 -4.47 -6.14
C LEU A 35 10.86 -3.08 -5.84
N GLY A 36 11.58 -2.93 -4.73
CA GLY A 36 12.16 -1.64 -4.37
C GLY A 36 11.23 -0.73 -3.60
N VAL A 37 10.18 -1.27 -3.00
CA VAL A 37 9.24 -0.52 -2.17
C VAL A 37 9.45 -0.91 -0.71
N LYS A 38 9.69 0.10 0.13
CA LYS A 38 9.75 -0.10 1.57
C LYS A 38 8.38 0.19 2.16
N ILE A 39 7.75 -0.81 2.78
CA ILE A 39 6.53 -0.60 3.55
C ILE A 39 6.96 -0.28 4.97
N LYS A 40 6.84 1.00 5.33
CA LYS A 40 7.24 1.49 6.65
C LYS A 40 6.22 1.12 7.70
N ASP A 41 4.97 1.03 7.32
CA ASP A 41 3.89 0.62 8.20
C ASP A 41 2.76 0.02 7.37
N LEU A 42 2.11 -0.99 7.91
CA LEU A 42 0.90 -1.57 7.34
C LEU A 42 -0.06 -1.81 8.49
N SER A 43 -1.19 -1.15 8.45
CA SER A 43 -2.19 -1.21 9.53
C SER A 43 -3.56 -1.51 8.97
N TYR A 44 -4.37 -2.24 9.73
CA TYR A 44 -5.77 -2.44 9.41
C TYR A 44 -6.59 -1.29 9.96
N THR A 45 -7.62 -0.91 9.24
CA THR A 45 -8.48 0.22 9.62
C THR A 45 -9.95 -0.22 9.68
N PRO A 46 -10.28 -1.18 10.57
CA PRO A 46 -11.65 -1.70 10.64
C PRO A 46 -12.62 -0.57 11.00
N GLY A 47 -13.75 -0.53 10.30
CA GLY A 47 -14.76 0.50 10.51
C GLY A 47 -14.47 1.81 9.80
N GLY A 48 -13.30 1.97 9.19
CA GLY A 48 -12.98 3.16 8.42
C GLY A 48 -13.45 3.07 6.97
N PRO A 49 -13.23 4.13 6.18
CA PRO A 49 -13.61 4.11 4.75
C PRO A 49 -12.77 3.15 3.91
N HIS A 50 -11.64 2.69 4.45
CA HIS A 50 -10.76 1.72 3.81
C HIS A 50 -10.42 0.63 4.80
N ASP A 51 -9.93 -0.51 4.31
CA ASP A 51 -9.66 -1.67 5.16
C ASP A 51 -8.21 -1.73 5.64
N ILE A 52 -7.28 -1.24 4.82
CA ILE A 52 -5.85 -1.27 5.13
C ILE A 52 -5.23 0.06 4.72
N ALA A 53 -4.30 0.55 5.54
CA ALA A 53 -3.50 1.71 5.20
C ALA A 53 -2.02 1.33 5.31
N MET A 54 -1.24 1.69 4.29
CA MET A 54 0.20 1.43 4.27
C MET A 54 0.95 2.74 4.05
N ILE A 55 2.04 2.91 4.78
CA ILE A 55 2.97 4.00 4.53
C ILE A 55 4.12 3.39 3.72
N VAL A 56 4.35 3.91 2.53
CA VAL A 56 5.35 3.34 1.61
C VAL A 56 6.36 4.40 1.15
N GLU A 57 7.53 3.93 0.77
CA GLU A 57 8.63 4.74 0.31
C GLU A 57 9.37 4.00 -0.80
N ALA A 58 9.74 4.72 -1.86
CA ALA A 58 10.50 4.17 -2.96
C ALA A 58 11.30 5.28 -3.63
N GLU A 59 12.23 4.94 -4.52
CA GLU A 59 13.03 5.94 -5.22
C GLU A 59 12.22 6.74 -6.25
N GLY A 60 11.12 6.18 -6.72
CA GLY A 60 10.24 6.85 -7.67
C GLY A 60 8.87 6.21 -7.67
N PRO A 61 7.94 6.70 -8.48
CA PRO A 61 6.57 6.16 -8.51
C PRO A 61 6.47 4.80 -9.18
N GLU A 62 7.36 4.47 -10.09
CA GLU A 62 7.27 3.22 -10.86
C GLU A 62 7.28 1.96 -10.00
N PRO A 63 8.21 1.79 -9.03
CA PRO A 63 8.17 0.62 -8.16
C PRO A 63 6.86 0.49 -7.39
N ILE A 64 6.30 1.62 -6.94
CA ILE A 64 5.04 1.63 -6.18
C ILE A 64 3.90 1.13 -7.06
N HIS A 65 3.83 1.61 -8.30
CA HIS A 65 2.79 1.17 -9.24
C HIS A 65 2.94 -0.29 -9.63
N LYS A 66 4.16 -0.78 -9.79
CA LYS A 66 4.41 -2.20 -10.05
C LYS A 66 3.93 -3.07 -8.89
N PHE A 67 4.21 -2.64 -7.66
CA PHE A 67 3.75 -3.34 -6.47
C PHE A 67 2.23 -3.38 -6.42
N MET A 68 1.58 -2.23 -6.63
CA MET A 68 0.12 -2.15 -6.61
C MET A 68 -0.51 -3.04 -7.67
N ALA A 69 0.03 -3.01 -8.89
CA ALA A 69 -0.48 -3.86 -9.98
C ALA A 69 -0.35 -5.34 -9.65
N SER A 70 0.80 -5.74 -9.09
CA SER A 70 1.05 -7.11 -8.70
C SER A 70 0.07 -7.59 -7.62
N GLU A 71 -0.16 -6.77 -6.59
CA GLU A 71 -1.07 -7.14 -5.51
C GLU A 71 -2.53 -7.18 -5.97
N GLN A 72 -2.94 -6.21 -6.78
CA GLN A 72 -4.31 -6.17 -7.29
C GLN A 72 -4.60 -7.33 -8.24
N ALA A 73 -3.57 -7.78 -8.99
CA ALA A 73 -3.71 -8.93 -9.89
C ALA A 73 -4.08 -10.22 -9.17
N LYS A 74 -3.75 -10.33 -7.88
CA LYS A 74 -4.10 -11.50 -7.08
C LYS A 74 -5.59 -11.53 -6.72
N GLY A 75 -6.29 -10.41 -6.89
CA GLY A 75 -7.74 -10.34 -6.75
C GLY A 75 -8.26 -10.14 -5.34
N ASN A 76 -7.41 -9.98 -4.33
CA ASN A 76 -7.84 -9.88 -2.94
C ASN A 76 -8.10 -8.44 -2.48
N VAL A 77 -7.49 -7.46 -3.13
CA VAL A 77 -7.60 -6.05 -2.75
C VAL A 77 -7.64 -5.14 -3.97
N LYS A 78 -8.23 -3.97 -3.76
CA LYS A 78 -8.12 -2.82 -4.66
C LYS A 78 -7.33 -1.77 -3.91
N MET A 79 -6.43 -1.08 -4.59
CA MET A 79 -5.53 -0.12 -3.97
C MET A 79 -5.62 1.26 -4.61
N LYS A 80 -5.42 2.27 -3.79
CA LYS A 80 -5.26 3.66 -4.22
C LYS A 80 -3.97 4.19 -3.61
N PHE A 81 -3.24 5.00 -4.37
CA PHE A 81 -2.02 5.62 -3.89
C PHE A 81 -2.22 7.11 -3.72
N VAL A 82 -1.82 7.63 -2.57
CA VAL A 82 -1.86 9.07 -2.27
C VAL A 82 -0.44 9.52 -1.96
N ARG A 83 0.11 10.38 -2.83
CA ARG A 83 1.45 10.94 -2.62
C ARG A 83 1.44 11.85 -1.39
N THR A 84 2.40 11.68 -0.52
CA THR A 84 2.55 12.55 0.66
C THR A 84 3.74 13.48 0.49
N PHE A 85 3.64 14.65 1.10
CA PHE A 85 4.70 15.65 1.08
C PHE A 85 4.96 16.11 2.50
N SER A 86 6.24 16.25 2.86
CA SER A 86 6.62 16.80 4.15
C SER A 86 6.29 18.29 4.19
N ILE A 87 6.34 18.85 5.39
CA ILE A 87 6.17 20.31 5.56
C ILE A 87 7.21 21.05 4.72
N GLU A 88 8.46 20.58 4.72
CA GLU A 88 9.52 21.20 3.95
C GLU A 88 9.28 21.11 2.44
N GLU A 89 8.82 19.95 1.96
CA GLU A 89 8.48 19.79 0.56
C GLU A 89 7.34 20.73 0.16
N MET A 90 6.32 20.84 1.00
CA MET A 90 5.21 21.76 0.75
C MET A 90 5.68 23.21 0.73
N ARG A 91 6.55 23.57 1.67
CA ARG A 91 7.10 24.94 1.73
C ARG A 91 7.77 25.31 0.43
N LYS A 92 8.51 24.39 -0.18
CA LYS A 92 9.18 24.62 -1.45
C LYS A 92 8.24 24.76 -2.63
N MET A 93 7.06 24.13 -2.54
CA MET A 93 6.06 24.19 -3.61
C MET A 93 5.18 25.44 -3.54
N LEU A 94 5.12 26.06 -2.39
CA LEU A 94 4.31 27.27 -2.18
C LEU A 94 5.14 28.54 -2.35
#